data_313b25f9e6f68adcf3881ca6d0ce6cb0
#
_entry.id   313b25f9e6f68adcf3881ca6d0ce6cb0
#
_cell.length_a   1.000
_cell.length_b   1.000
_cell.length_c   1.000
_cell.angle_alpha   90.00
_cell.angle_beta   90.00
_cell.angle_gamma   90.00
#
_symmetry.space_group_name_H-M   'P 1'
#
loop_
_entity.id
_entity.type
_entity.pdbx_description
1 polymer ?
#
loop_
_entity_poly.entity_id
_entity_poly.type
_entity_poly.pdbx_seq_one_letter_code
_entity_poly.pdbx_strand_id
1 'polypeptide(L)'
;MNGLTQGITVARRARWLGVLLAAALVLLSLSAFSTSAQAAESHPTIVLVHGAFASPAGWVEVANALHKDGYQTATPALGLASVPDDVAIVRSTLDSIAGDKILVGHSYGGFVITKAASGRSDVRGLVYTAAYVPDSGETITSLSVGYAPGAFLAHLVVAPSFPFFIVDPQFFPGDFAQDLNPKLGAEIAAEQLPTSLGLFGTPSGPAAWHALPSWYAVSAHDRAIDPALQRFMAQRAGSTTVRFAAASHVGGLTHYSTRFVKLIEQAVKETAS
;
A
#
# COMPACT_ATOMS: atom_id res chain seq x y z
N MET A 1 -73.50 61.31 -2.85
CA MET A 1 -73.16 59.94 -2.56
C MET A 1 -72.03 59.52 -3.48
N ASN A 2 -70.78 59.84 -3.21
CA ASN A 2 -69.62 59.36 -3.95
C ASN A 2 -68.37 59.63 -3.08
N GLY A 3 -67.93 58.65 -2.33
CA GLY A 3 -66.73 58.86 -1.51
C GLY A 3 -66.24 57.66 -0.67
N LEU A 4 -66.49 56.41 -1.05
CA LEU A 4 -66.09 55.25 -0.24
C LEU A 4 -65.42 54.08 -1.03
N THR A 5 -65.08 54.27 -2.31
CA THR A 5 -64.53 53.16 -3.10
C THR A 5 -63.02 53.28 -3.47
N GLN A 6 -62.32 54.39 -3.11
CA GLN A 6 -60.90 54.53 -3.44
C GLN A 6 -59.91 54.12 -2.35
N GLY A 7 -60.36 53.89 -1.09
CA GLY A 7 -59.43 53.51 0.01
C GLY A 7 -58.99 52.05 0.07
N ILE A 8 -59.72 51.12 -0.58
CA ILE A 8 -59.48 49.66 -0.41
C ILE A 8 -58.41 49.15 -1.41
N THR A 9 -58.27 49.82 -2.56
CA THR A 9 -57.32 49.38 -3.62
C THR A 9 -55.87 49.71 -3.32
N VAL A 10 -55.57 50.76 -2.55
CA VAL A 10 -54.18 51.16 -2.24
C VAL A 10 -53.59 50.28 -1.15
N ALA A 11 -54.41 49.86 -0.12
CA ALA A 11 -53.95 49.00 0.96
C ALA A 11 -53.60 47.55 0.51
N ARG A 12 -54.29 47.05 -0.57
CA ARG A 12 -53.99 45.71 -1.10
C ARG A 12 -52.71 45.68 -1.91
N ARG A 13 -52.37 46.76 -2.66
CA ARG A 13 -51.13 46.80 -3.43
C ARG A 13 -49.89 46.91 -2.52
N ALA A 14 -49.95 47.63 -1.41
CA ALA A 14 -48.84 47.72 -0.46
C ALA A 14 -48.52 46.38 0.27
N ARG A 15 -49.56 45.52 0.52
CA ARG A 15 -49.35 44.22 1.12
C ARG A 15 -48.65 43.19 0.20
N TRP A 16 -48.91 43.26 -1.10
CA TRP A 16 -48.28 42.37 -2.11
C TRP A 16 -46.82 42.75 -2.41
N LEU A 17 -46.48 44.07 -2.35
CA LEU A 17 -45.09 44.50 -2.50
C LEU A 17 -44.21 44.12 -1.30
N GLY A 18 -44.76 44.12 -0.10
CA GLY A 18 -44.02 43.63 1.10
C GLY A 18 -43.75 42.13 1.09
N VAL A 19 -44.68 41.33 0.56
CA VAL A 19 -44.53 39.87 0.46
C VAL A 19 -43.51 39.48 -0.62
N LEU A 20 -43.48 40.21 -1.73
CA LEU A 20 -42.50 39.99 -2.80
C LEU A 20 -41.08 40.39 -2.42
N LEU A 21 -40.92 41.49 -1.61
CA LEU A 21 -39.61 41.88 -1.07
C LEU A 21 -39.08 40.88 -0.02
N ALA A 22 -39.98 40.34 0.85
CA ALA A 22 -39.61 39.32 1.84
C ALA A 22 -39.20 38.00 1.19
N ALA A 23 -39.89 37.59 0.10
CA ALA A 23 -39.54 36.39 -0.66
C ALA A 23 -38.22 36.53 -1.41
N ALA A 24 -37.90 37.72 -1.95
CA ALA A 24 -36.62 37.98 -2.60
C ALA A 24 -35.44 37.99 -1.63
N LEU A 25 -35.62 38.47 -0.39
CA LEU A 25 -34.59 38.45 0.66
C LEU A 25 -34.33 37.03 1.20
N VAL A 26 -35.34 36.16 1.24
CA VAL A 26 -35.18 34.75 1.64
C VAL A 26 -34.47 33.95 0.56
N LEU A 27 -34.71 34.24 -0.72
CA LEU A 27 -34.01 33.60 -1.84
C LEU A 27 -32.53 34.04 -1.98
N LEU A 28 -32.20 35.27 -1.58
CA LEU A 28 -30.82 35.78 -1.55
C LEU A 28 -30.02 35.24 -0.36
N SER A 29 -30.66 34.84 0.74
CA SER A 29 -29.99 34.25 1.90
C SER A 29 -29.73 32.75 1.76
N LEU A 30 -30.42 32.05 0.84
CA LEU A 30 -30.16 30.62 0.55
C LEU A 30 -28.99 30.41 -0.43
N SER A 31 -28.55 31.43 -1.13
CA SER A 31 -27.40 31.32 -2.06
C SER A 31 -26.04 31.56 -1.41
N ALA A 32 -25.97 31.89 -0.13
CA ALA A 32 -24.71 32.15 0.57
C ALA A 32 -24.17 30.96 1.37
N PHE A 33 -24.87 29.83 1.38
CA PHE A 33 -24.34 28.56 1.91
C PHE A 33 -23.93 27.61 0.78
N SER A 34 -23.23 28.12 -0.23
CA SER A 34 -22.27 27.28 -0.90
C SER A 34 -21.11 27.10 0.07
N THR A 35 -21.28 26.20 1.04
CA THR A 35 -20.12 25.58 1.64
C THR A 35 -19.37 24.96 0.48
N SER A 36 -18.30 25.61 0.02
CA SER A 36 -17.21 24.92 -0.58
C SER A 36 -16.82 23.87 0.48
N ALA A 37 -17.37 22.67 0.37
CA ALA A 37 -16.74 21.50 0.94
C ALA A 37 -15.37 21.52 0.26
N GLN A 38 -14.41 22.15 0.93
CA GLN A 38 -12.99 22.01 0.63
C GLN A 38 -12.82 20.50 0.66
N ALA A 39 -12.70 19.90 -0.53
CA ALA A 39 -12.40 18.48 -0.62
C ALA A 39 -11.16 18.35 0.26
N ALA A 40 -11.30 17.76 1.44
CA ALA A 40 -10.15 17.41 2.26
C ALA A 40 -9.25 16.65 1.29
N GLU A 41 -8.03 17.12 1.09
CA GLU A 41 -7.07 16.40 0.25
C GLU A 41 -7.09 14.96 0.74
N SER A 42 -7.75 14.10 -0.01
CA SER A 42 -7.89 12.71 0.39
C SER A 42 -6.52 12.09 0.22
N HIS A 43 -5.89 11.73 1.34
CA HIS A 43 -4.65 10.97 1.30
C HIS A 43 -4.81 9.76 0.38
N PRO A 44 -3.79 9.39 -0.40
CA PRO A 44 -3.83 8.15 -1.18
C PRO A 44 -4.03 6.96 -0.25
N THR A 45 -4.75 5.94 -0.70
CA THR A 45 -4.84 4.68 0.04
C THR A 45 -3.52 3.93 -0.07
N ILE A 46 -3.00 3.43 1.05
CA ILE A 46 -1.78 2.65 1.12
C ILE A 46 -2.12 1.17 0.96
N VAL A 47 -1.64 0.54 -0.11
CA VAL A 47 -1.88 -0.88 -0.38
C VAL A 47 -0.66 -1.69 0.01
N LEU A 48 -0.79 -2.50 1.07
CA LEU A 48 0.29 -3.25 1.72
C LEU A 48 0.28 -4.70 1.23
N VAL A 49 1.31 -5.11 0.49
CA VAL A 49 1.38 -6.43 -0.18
C VAL A 49 2.46 -7.29 0.47
N HIS A 50 2.03 -8.42 1.04
CA HIS A 50 2.90 -9.34 1.78
C HIS A 50 3.79 -10.20 0.87
N GLY A 51 4.81 -10.83 1.45
CA GLY A 51 5.75 -11.72 0.78
C GLY A 51 5.28 -13.17 0.65
N ALA A 52 6.12 -14.01 0.07
CA ALA A 52 6.02 -15.46 0.13
C ALA A 52 6.14 -15.95 1.58
N PHE A 53 5.53 -17.06 1.92
CA PHE A 53 5.50 -17.63 3.28
C PHE A 53 4.97 -16.66 4.35
N ALA A 54 4.18 -15.66 3.95
CA ALA A 54 3.64 -14.63 4.82
C ALA A 54 2.16 -14.42 4.57
N SER A 55 1.50 -13.70 5.46
CA SER A 55 0.08 -13.37 5.37
C SER A 55 -0.14 -11.85 5.52
N PRO A 56 -1.36 -11.34 5.27
CA PRO A 56 -1.70 -9.96 5.58
C PRO A 56 -1.47 -9.54 7.03
N ALA A 57 -1.48 -10.50 7.98
CA ALA A 57 -1.27 -10.24 9.40
C ALA A 57 0.10 -9.61 9.70
N GLY A 58 1.13 -9.89 8.89
CA GLY A 58 2.44 -9.26 9.02
C GLY A 58 2.43 -7.73 8.89
N TRP A 59 1.37 -7.14 8.36
CA TRP A 59 1.23 -5.69 8.19
C TRP A 59 0.51 -4.98 9.34
N VAL A 60 0.01 -5.69 10.35
CA VAL A 60 -0.88 -5.12 11.40
C VAL A 60 -0.25 -3.93 12.13
N GLU A 61 1.03 -3.99 12.50
CA GLU A 61 1.70 -2.86 13.17
C GLU A 61 1.83 -1.63 12.27
N VAL A 62 2.24 -1.83 11.03
CA VAL A 62 2.38 -0.75 10.03
C VAL A 62 1.01 -0.15 9.70
N ALA A 63 0.00 -0.99 9.45
CA ALA A 63 -1.36 -0.53 9.16
C ALA A 63 -1.95 0.27 10.32
N ASN A 64 -1.81 -0.21 11.56
CA ASN A 64 -2.29 0.50 12.75
C ASN A 64 -1.59 1.85 12.94
N ALA A 65 -0.30 1.96 12.65
CA ALA A 65 0.42 3.22 12.70
C ALA A 65 -0.10 4.20 11.62
N LEU A 66 -0.24 3.73 10.38
CA LEU A 66 -0.79 4.54 9.28
C LEU A 66 -2.23 5.00 9.57
N HIS A 67 -3.09 4.15 10.15
CA HIS A 67 -4.44 4.54 10.55
C HIS A 67 -4.45 5.65 11.61
N LYS A 68 -3.53 5.61 12.59
CA LYS A 68 -3.40 6.68 13.60
C LYS A 68 -3.03 8.01 12.96
N ASP A 69 -2.27 7.96 11.86
CA ASP A 69 -1.83 9.15 11.10
C ASP A 69 -2.84 9.55 10.01
N GLY A 70 -4.04 8.90 9.99
CA GLY A 70 -5.17 9.28 9.14
C GLY A 70 -5.20 8.63 7.74
N TYR A 71 -4.29 7.70 7.44
CA TYR A 71 -4.28 7.00 6.16
C TYR A 71 -5.24 5.83 6.13
N GLN A 72 -5.85 5.58 4.98
CA GLN A 72 -6.57 4.33 4.70
C GLN A 72 -5.58 3.28 4.19
N THR A 73 -5.78 2.02 4.58
CA THR A 73 -4.95 0.91 4.10
C THR A 73 -5.80 -0.21 3.52
N ALA A 74 -5.22 -0.96 2.58
CA ALA A 74 -5.73 -2.22 2.08
C ALA A 74 -4.62 -3.27 2.10
N THR A 75 -4.93 -4.48 2.52
CA THR A 75 -3.98 -5.59 2.65
C THR A 75 -4.50 -6.82 1.90
N PRO A 76 -4.34 -6.88 0.55
CA PRO A 76 -4.80 -8.03 -0.21
C PRO A 76 -4.09 -9.31 0.24
N ALA A 77 -4.85 -10.40 0.37
CA ALA A 77 -4.31 -11.72 0.66
C ALA A 77 -3.92 -12.39 -0.65
N LEU A 78 -2.62 -12.54 -0.90
CA LEU A 78 -2.08 -13.27 -2.05
C LEU A 78 -2.36 -14.76 -1.92
N GLY A 79 -2.64 -15.41 -3.07
CA GLY A 79 -2.86 -16.87 -3.12
C GLY A 79 -1.57 -17.67 -3.08
N LEU A 80 -0.42 -17.05 -3.41
CA LEU A 80 0.92 -17.63 -3.44
C LEU A 80 1.04 -18.89 -4.32
N ALA A 81 0.10 -19.05 -5.26
CA ALA A 81 0.06 -20.16 -6.22
C ALA A 81 0.77 -19.80 -7.53
N SER A 82 0.53 -18.61 -8.07
CA SER A 82 1.18 -18.12 -9.29
C SER A 82 1.32 -16.58 -9.28
N VAL A 83 2.37 -16.08 -9.94
CA VAL A 83 2.56 -14.63 -10.09
C VAL A 83 1.40 -13.94 -10.82
N PRO A 84 0.85 -14.49 -11.93
CA PRO A 84 -0.30 -13.88 -12.58
C PRO A 84 -1.53 -13.72 -11.67
N ASP A 85 -1.84 -14.73 -10.86
CA ASP A 85 -2.99 -14.69 -9.95
C ASP A 85 -2.78 -13.67 -8.83
N ASP A 86 -1.58 -13.62 -8.23
CA ASP A 86 -1.25 -12.66 -7.19
C ASP A 86 -1.30 -11.21 -7.72
N VAL A 87 -0.81 -10.97 -8.92
CA VAL A 87 -0.93 -9.68 -9.61
C VAL A 87 -2.40 -9.34 -9.88
N ALA A 88 -3.22 -10.30 -10.28
CA ALA A 88 -4.66 -10.09 -10.50
C ALA A 88 -5.39 -9.73 -9.20
N ILE A 89 -5.05 -10.37 -8.08
CA ILE A 89 -5.58 -10.05 -6.75
C ILE A 89 -5.26 -8.59 -6.38
N VAL A 90 -3.99 -8.18 -6.54
CA VAL A 90 -3.59 -6.80 -6.24
C VAL A 90 -4.32 -5.82 -7.16
N ARG A 91 -4.38 -6.07 -8.48
CA ARG A 91 -5.09 -5.20 -9.43
C ARG A 91 -6.58 -5.09 -9.12
N SER A 92 -7.25 -6.19 -8.78
CA SER A 92 -8.66 -6.19 -8.36
C SER A 92 -8.85 -5.33 -7.10
N THR A 93 -7.92 -5.40 -6.13
CA THR A 93 -7.93 -4.53 -4.96
C THR A 93 -7.80 -3.07 -5.36
N LEU A 94 -6.87 -2.73 -6.26
CA LEU A 94 -6.70 -1.35 -6.75
C LEU A 94 -7.96 -0.83 -7.45
N ASP A 95 -8.63 -1.66 -8.23
CA ASP A 95 -9.85 -1.31 -8.96
C ASP A 95 -11.05 -1.06 -8.02
N SER A 96 -11.05 -1.67 -6.84
CA SER A 96 -12.09 -1.48 -5.82
C SER A 96 -11.92 -0.20 -4.98
N ILE A 97 -10.76 0.46 -5.06
CA ILE A 97 -10.42 1.64 -4.28
C ILE A 97 -10.49 2.88 -5.16
N ALA A 98 -11.25 3.89 -4.74
CA ALA A 98 -11.28 5.18 -5.43
C ALA A 98 -10.02 6.03 -5.12
N GLY A 99 -9.68 6.94 -6.03
CA GLY A 99 -8.58 7.89 -5.83
C GLY A 99 -7.18 7.29 -5.99
N ASP A 100 -6.17 8.01 -5.55
CA ASP A 100 -4.76 7.66 -5.69
C ASP A 100 -4.32 6.59 -4.69
N LYS A 101 -3.29 5.83 -5.05
CA LYS A 101 -2.72 4.75 -4.23
C LYS A 101 -1.19 4.86 -4.17
N ILE A 102 -0.63 4.48 -3.02
CA ILE A 102 0.78 4.12 -2.86
C ILE A 102 0.82 2.61 -2.63
N LEU A 103 1.62 1.89 -3.41
CA LEU A 103 1.81 0.47 -3.22
C LEU A 103 3.05 0.21 -2.39
N VAL A 104 2.91 -0.64 -1.38
CA VAL A 104 3.98 -1.02 -0.46
C VAL A 104 4.17 -2.53 -0.54
N GLY A 105 5.37 -2.98 -0.88
CA GLY A 105 5.68 -4.41 -1.04
C GLY A 105 6.79 -4.88 -0.10
N HIS A 106 6.54 -5.98 0.58
CA HIS A 106 7.54 -6.72 1.35
C HIS A 106 7.98 -7.97 0.58
N SER A 107 9.26 -8.22 0.50
CA SER A 107 9.80 -9.46 -0.07
C SER A 107 9.28 -9.74 -1.49
N TYR A 108 8.66 -10.90 -1.73
CA TYR A 108 7.94 -11.23 -2.97
C TYR A 108 6.83 -10.23 -3.30
N GLY A 109 6.20 -9.61 -2.30
CA GLY A 109 5.21 -8.55 -2.53
C GLY A 109 5.76 -7.38 -3.34
N GLY A 110 7.05 -7.07 -3.23
CA GLY A 110 7.71 -6.08 -4.09
C GLY A 110 7.74 -6.48 -5.56
N PHE A 111 7.99 -7.76 -5.85
CA PHE A 111 7.89 -8.32 -7.20
C PHE A 111 6.47 -8.16 -7.77
N VAL A 112 5.45 -8.45 -6.95
CA VAL A 112 4.05 -8.34 -7.34
C VAL A 112 3.64 -6.89 -7.61
N ILE A 113 3.97 -5.93 -6.72
CA ILE A 113 3.58 -4.52 -6.90
C ILE A 113 4.27 -3.90 -8.11
N THR A 114 5.52 -4.27 -8.40
CA THR A 114 6.26 -3.79 -9.56
C THR A 114 5.50 -4.08 -10.86
N LYS A 115 4.90 -5.26 -10.97
CA LYS A 115 4.10 -5.66 -12.12
C LYS A 115 2.66 -5.11 -12.04
N ALA A 116 2.03 -5.14 -10.86
CA ALA A 116 0.64 -4.72 -10.69
C ALA A 116 0.43 -3.24 -11.00
N ALA A 117 1.40 -2.38 -10.65
CA ALA A 117 1.35 -0.94 -10.89
C ALA A 117 1.60 -0.53 -12.34
N SER A 118 2.16 -1.43 -13.16
CA SER A 118 2.51 -1.07 -14.54
C SER A 118 1.28 -0.67 -15.36
N GLY A 119 1.36 0.51 -16.01
CA GLY A 119 0.31 1.08 -16.83
C GLY A 119 -0.86 1.71 -16.05
N ARG A 120 -0.74 1.89 -14.73
CA ARG A 120 -1.79 2.50 -13.91
C ARG A 120 -1.50 3.97 -13.62
N SER A 121 -2.46 4.82 -13.92
CA SER A 121 -2.39 6.27 -13.64
C SER A 121 -2.83 6.65 -12.23
N ASP A 122 -3.50 5.74 -11.50
CA ASP A 122 -3.98 5.92 -10.14
C ASP A 122 -3.00 5.40 -9.07
N VAL A 123 -1.84 4.87 -9.47
CA VAL A 123 -0.72 4.54 -8.59
C VAL A 123 0.32 5.65 -8.68
N ARG A 124 0.65 6.28 -7.56
CA ARG A 124 1.52 7.45 -7.49
C ARG A 124 2.96 7.12 -7.11
N GLY A 125 3.20 5.99 -6.44
CA GLY A 125 4.54 5.59 -6.03
C GLY A 125 4.61 4.17 -5.50
N LEU A 126 5.85 3.66 -5.39
CA LEU A 126 6.18 2.30 -4.96
C LEU A 126 7.11 2.35 -3.76
N VAL A 127 6.76 1.66 -2.68
CA VAL A 127 7.60 1.56 -1.49
C VAL A 127 7.97 0.09 -1.25
N TYR A 128 9.24 -0.17 -1.07
CA TYR A 128 9.78 -1.51 -0.91
C TYR A 128 10.44 -1.68 0.47
N THR A 129 10.29 -2.84 1.09
CA THR A 129 11.05 -3.20 2.28
C THR A 129 11.50 -4.65 2.17
N ALA A 130 12.83 -4.88 2.28
CA ALA A 130 13.42 -6.21 2.14
C ALA A 130 12.82 -6.97 0.93
N ALA A 131 12.75 -6.34 -0.25
CA ALA A 131 11.87 -6.77 -1.33
C ALA A 131 12.60 -6.95 -2.67
N TYR A 132 12.03 -7.80 -3.53
CA TYR A 132 12.45 -7.92 -4.92
C TYR A 132 11.88 -6.79 -5.77
N VAL A 133 12.74 -6.18 -6.61
CA VAL A 133 12.38 -5.11 -7.55
C VAL A 133 12.86 -5.52 -8.94
N PRO A 134 12.08 -6.37 -9.63
CA PRO A 134 12.51 -6.91 -10.92
C PRO A 134 12.44 -5.87 -12.03
N ASP A 135 13.27 -6.06 -13.06
CA ASP A 135 13.04 -5.51 -14.39
C ASP A 135 12.27 -6.52 -15.26
N SER A 136 11.87 -6.08 -16.45
CA SER A 136 11.09 -6.91 -17.37
C SER A 136 11.84 -8.20 -17.75
N GLY A 137 11.15 -9.33 -17.57
CA GLY A 137 11.69 -10.66 -17.87
C GLY A 137 12.55 -11.28 -16.77
N GLU A 138 12.93 -10.54 -15.74
CA GLU A 138 13.66 -11.09 -14.59
C GLU A 138 12.78 -11.97 -13.72
N THR A 139 13.39 -12.98 -13.11
CA THR A 139 12.77 -13.85 -12.09
C THR A 139 13.46 -13.62 -10.75
N ILE A 140 12.84 -14.04 -9.64
CA ILE A 140 13.50 -14.03 -8.33
C ILE A 140 14.79 -14.86 -8.38
N THR A 141 14.74 -16.02 -9.03
CA THR A 141 15.92 -16.89 -9.21
C THR A 141 17.03 -16.18 -10.00
N SER A 142 16.73 -15.53 -11.12
CA SER A 142 17.74 -14.83 -11.93
C SER A 142 18.37 -13.63 -11.21
N LEU A 143 17.56 -12.88 -10.45
CA LEU A 143 18.02 -11.75 -9.63
C LEU A 143 18.97 -12.19 -8.51
N SER A 144 18.78 -13.40 -7.98
CA SER A 144 19.58 -13.92 -6.87
C SER A 144 20.93 -14.51 -7.31
N VAL A 145 21.18 -14.63 -8.62
CA VAL A 145 22.45 -15.17 -9.12
C VAL A 145 23.62 -14.26 -8.71
N GLY A 146 24.63 -14.83 -8.08
CA GLY A 146 25.84 -14.10 -7.64
C GLY A 146 25.72 -13.47 -6.26
N TYR A 147 24.59 -13.64 -5.58
CA TYR A 147 24.36 -13.20 -4.19
C TYR A 147 24.23 -14.40 -3.26
N ALA A 148 24.33 -14.16 -1.95
CA ALA A 148 24.14 -15.22 -0.97
C ALA A 148 22.72 -15.79 -1.08
N PRO A 149 22.56 -17.13 -1.11
CA PRO A 149 21.23 -17.74 -1.14
C PRO A 149 20.50 -17.47 0.15
N GLY A 150 19.16 -17.32 0.08
CA GLY A 150 18.32 -17.18 1.25
C GLY A 150 18.43 -18.41 2.16
N ALA A 151 18.66 -18.18 3.47
CA ALA A 151 18.84 -19.25 4.44
C ALA A 151 17.64 -20.22 4.48
N PHE A 152 16.44 -19.71 4.30
CA PHE A 152 15.19 -20.48 4.29
C PHE A 152 15.15 -21.59 3.23
N LEU A 153 15.94 -21.49 2.14
CA LEU A 153 15.96 -22.49 1.08
C LEU A 153 16.43 -23.86 1.57
N ALA A 154 17.25 -23.92 2.61
CA ALA A 154 17.70 -25.15 3.24
C ALA A 154 16.65 -25.76 4.19
N HIS A 155 15.61 -25.00 4.53
CA HIS A 155 14.61 -25.37 5.55
C HIS A 155 13.20 -25.46 4.98
N LEU A 156 13.06 -25.59 3.66
CA LEU A 156 11.77 -25.78 3.01
C LEU A 156 11.25 -27.19 3.28
N VAL A 157 9.99 -27.27 3.70
CA VAL A 157 9.25 -28.52 3.87
C VAL A 157 7.95 -28.49 3.07
N VAL A 158 7.50 -29.65 2.62
CA VAL A 158 6.23 -29.77 1.89
C VAL A 158 5.07 -29.44 2.82
N ALA A 159 4.23 -28.52 2.41
CA ALA A 159 3.00 -28.20 3.13
C ALA A 159 1.97 -29.34 3.01
N PRO A 160 0.99 -29.44 3.93
CA PRO A 160 -0.11 -30.40 3.79
C PRO A 160 -0.87 -30.28 2.46
N SER A 161 -0.87 -29.10 1.84
CA SER A 161 -1.45 -28.81 0.53
C SER A 161 -0.42 -28.92 -0.60
N PHE A 162 0.12 -30.10 -0.89
CA PHE A 162 1.02 -30.31 -2.04
C PHE A 162 0.40 -29.75 -3.34
N PRO A 163 1.14 -29.05 -4.22
CA PRO A 163 2.60 -28.91 -4.28
C PRO A 163 3.16 -27.61 -3.65
N PHE A 164 2.62 -27.19 -2.53
CA PHE A 164 3.08 -25.99 -1.82
C PHE A 164 4.11 -26.34 -0.74
N PHE A 165 4.85 -25.32 -0.32
CA PHE A 165 5.92 -25.42 0.67
C PHE A 165 5.71 -24.37 1.76
N ILE A 166 6.24 -24.66 2.94
CA ILE A 166 6.44 -23.71 4.03
C ILE A 166 7.92 -23.78 4.46
N VAL A 167 8.38 -22.79 5.17
CA VAL A 167 9.66 -22.89 5.89
C VAL A 167 9.39 -23.63 7.20
N ASP A 168 10.20 -24.62 7.54
CA ASP A 168 10.06 -25.33 8.82
C ASP A 168 9.97 -24.34 9.98
N PRO A 169 8.88 -24.33 10.77
CA PRO A 169 8.66 -23.36 11.83
C PRO A 169 9.81 -23.28 12.85
N GLN A 170 10.58 -24.36 13.01
CA GLN A 170 11.75 -24.39 13.89
C GLN A 170 12.84 -23.43 13.40
N PHE A 171 13.05 -23.30 12.11
CA PHE A 171 14.11 -22.51 11.50
C PHE A 171 13.66 -21.11 11.08
N PHE A 172 12.35 -20.92 10.84
CA PHE A 172 11.78 -19.67 10.38
C PHE A 172 12.25 -18.43 11.20
N PRO A 173 12.26 -18.44 12.56
CA PRO A 173 12.73 -17.29 13.31
C PRO A 173 14.20 -16.95 13.02
N GLY A 174 15.05 -17.95 12.82
CA GLY A 174 16.45 -17.76 12.48
C GLY A 174 16.69 -17.23 11.09
N ASP A 175 15.82 -17.57 10.14
CA ASP A 175 15.96 -17.20 8.74
C ASP A 175 15.33 -15.85 8.39
N PHE A 176 14.22 -15.49 9.04
CA PHE A 176 13.43 -14.30 8.69
C PHE A 176 13.34 -13.25 9.80
N ALA A 177 13.47 -13.63 11.08
CA ALA A 177 13.07 -12.82 12.23
C ALA A 177 14.08 -12.84 13.38
N GLN A 178 15.37 -13.01 13.07
CA GLN A 178 16.44 -13.20 14.08
C GLN A 178 16.71 -11.95 14.95
N ASP A 179 16.15 -10.81 14.63
CA ASP A 179 16.17 -9.58 15.44
C ASP A 179 14.98 -9.47 16.41
N LEU A 180 14.07 -10.44 16.39
CA LEU A 180 12.90 -10.46 17.26
C LEU A 180 13.11 -11.40 18.46
N ASN A 181 12.30 -11.20 19.50
CA ASN A 181 12.26 -12.18 20.58
C ASN A 181 11.69 -13.53 20.06
N PRO A 182 12.12 -14.67 20.64
CA PRO A 182 11.76 -16.00 20.14
C PRO A 182 10.25 -16.26 20.08
N LYS A 183 9.46 -15.68 21.02
CA LYS A 183 8.01 -15.87 21.04
C LYS A 183 7.36 -15.23 19.83
N LEU A 184 7.68 -13.96 19.54
CA LEU A 184 7.14 -13.25 18.36
C LEU A 184 7.60 -13.91 17.06
N GLY A 185 8.86 -14.36 16.98
CA GLY A 185 9.35 -15.12 15.83
C GLY A 185 8.57 -16.40 15.58
N ALA A 186 8.20 -17.12 16.63
CA ALA A 186 7.37 -18.32 16.53
C ALA A 186 5.91 -18.02 16.15
N GLU A 187 5.35 -16.92 16.65
CA GLU A 187 4.01 -16.45 16.27
C GLU A 187 3.95 -16.15 14.77
N ILE A 188 4.93 -15.39 14.24
CA ILE A 188 5.01 -15.11 12.80
C ILE A 188 5.19 -16.40 11.98
N ALA A 189 6.01 -17.35 12.47
CA ALA A 189 6.20 -18.63 11.81
C ALA A 189 4.89 -19.45 11.71
N ALA A 190 4.02 -19.35 12.70
CA ALA A 190 2.72 -20.03 12.70
C ALA A 190 1.70 -19.44 11.72
N GLU A 191 1.90 -18.20 11.29
CA GLU A 191 1.02 -17.49 10.34
C GLU A 191 1.43 -17.68 8.86
N GLN A 192 2.44 -18.51 8.59
CA GLN A 192 2.89 -18.77 7.23
C GLN A 192 1.75 -19.28 6.33
N LEU A 193 1.70 -18.76 5.12
CA LEU A 193 0.87 -19.33 4.05
C LEU A 193 1.71 -20.25 3.16
N PRO A 194 1.19 -21.44 2.80
CA PRO A 194 1.84 -22.33 1.84
C PRO A 194 2.10 -21.62 0.52
N THR A 195 3.29 -21.78 -0.01
CA THR A 195 3.81 -21.04 -1.16
C THR A 195 4.27 -21.99 -2.26
N SER A 196 3.90 -21.73 -3.51
CA SER A 196 4.41 -22.43 -4.68
C SER A 196 5.83 -21.97 -5.01
N LEU A 197 6.78 -22.87 -5.15
CA LEU A 197 8.15 -22.52 -5.59
C LEU A 197 8.20 -22.07 -7.06
N GLY A 198 7.15 -22.32 -7.84
CA GLY A 198 7.01 -21.79 -9.20
C GLY A 198 7.02 -20.26 -9.28
N LEU A 199 6.69 -19.56 -8.17
CA LEU A 199 6.78 -18.10 -8.10
C LEU A 199 8.19 -17.61 -8.39
N PHE A 200 9.23 -18.30 -7.89
CA PHE A 200 10.61 -17.86 -7.97
C PHE A 200 11.21 -17.94 -9.37
N GLY A 201 10.67 -18.84 -10.22
CA GLY A 201 11.08 -18.99 -11.61
C GLY A 201 10.19 -18.28 -12.64
N THR A 202 9.12 -17.62 -12.19
CA THR A 202 8.20 -16.93 -13.11
C THR A 202 8.74 -15.56 -13.48
N PRO A 203 8.83 -15.23 -14.78
CA PRO A 203 9.32 -13.93 -15.23
C PRO A 203 8.39 -12.77 -14.83
N SER A 204 8.99 -11.63 -14.49
CA SER A 204 8.27 -10.37 -14.30
C SER A 204 7.72 -9.85 -15.64
N GLY A 205 6.72 -8.99 -15.55
CA GLY A 205 6.27 -8.18 -16.69
C GLY A 205 6.97 -6.82 -16.72
N PRO A 206 6.37 -5.83 -17.43
CA PRO A 206 6.88 -4.46 -17.44
C PRO A 206 7.04 -3.91 -16.02
N ALA A 207 8.18 -3.28 -15.74
CA ALA A 207 8.53 -2.78 -14.43
C ALA A 207 8.03 -1.34 -14.22
N ALA A 208 7.11 -1.16 -13.28
CA ALA A 208 6.47 0.14 -13.03
C ALA A 208 7.45 1.21 -12.52
N TRP A 209 8.55 0.83 -11.87
CA TRP A 209 9.56 1.77 -11.35
C TRP A 209 10.30 2.56 -12.45
N HIS A 210 10.19 2.20 -13.72
CA HIS A 210 10.67 3.03 -14.83
C HIS A 210 9.83 4.31 -15.02
N ALA A 211 8.59 4.32 -14.57
CA ALA A 211 7.64 5.43 -14.72
C ALA A 211 7.20 6.06 -13.40
N LEU A 212 7.37 5.37 -12.30
CA LEU A 212 6.91 5.81 -10.97
C LEU A 212 8.09 6.02 -10.03
N PRO A 213 8.04 7.05 -9.17
CA PRO A 213 9.01 7.22 -8.11
C PRO A 213 8.95 6.06 -7.12
N SER A 214 10.09 5.74 -6.50
CA SER A 214 10.16 4.63 -5.57
C SER A 214 11.04 4.92 -4.35
N TRP A 215 10.73 4.22 -3.25
CA TRP A 215 11.44 4.28 -1.96
C TRP A 215 11.77 2.86 -1.52
N TYR A 216 12.91 2.70 -0.89
CA TYR A 216 13.38 1.37 -0.48
C TYR A 216 13.97 1.38 0.93
N ALA A 217 13.47 0.50 1.81
CA ALA A 217 14.03 0.22 3.10
C ALA A 217 14.87 -1.07 3.04
N VAL A 218 16.21 -0.92 3.10
CA VAL A 218 17.16 -2.03 3.07
C VAL A 218 17.31 -2.63 4.46
N SER A 219 17.03 -3.91 4.61
CA SER A 219 17.26 -4.70 5.83
C SER A 219 18.71 -5.21 5.85
N ALA A 220 19.56 -4.65 6.71
CA ALA A 220 21.00 -4.87 6.63
C ALA A 220 21.49 -6.21 7.19
N HIS A 221 20.65 -6.94 7.93
CA HIS A 221 20.91 -8.28 8.43
C HIS A 221 19.93 -9.31 7.89
N ASP A 222 19.33 -9.03 6.74
CA ASP A 222 18.42 -9.95 6.07
C ASP A 222 19.15 -11.24 5.66
N ARG A 223 18.55 -12.38 6.01
CA ARG A 223 19.04 -13.73 5.68
C ARG A 223 18.20 -14.39 4.57
N ALA A 224 17.08 -13.79 4.18
CA ALA A 224 16.23 -14.30 3.11
C ALA A 224 16.58 -13.66 1.75
N ILE A 225 16.88 -12.36 1.73
CA ILE A 225 17.37 -11.65 0.54
C ILE A 225 18.66 -10.95 0.90
N ASP A 226 19.76 -11.31 0.23
CA ASP A 226 21.08 -10.71 0.46
C ASP A 226 20.96 -9.17 0.48
N PRO A 227 21.45 -8.48 1.52
CA PRO A 227 21.43 -7.03 1.59
C PRO A 227 22.20 -6.34 0.44
N ALA A 228 23.15 -7.03 -0.19
CA ALA A 228 23.82 -6.51 -1.39
C ALA A 228 22.89 -6.52 -2.61
N LEU A 229 22.08 -7.56 -2.77
CA LEU A 229 21.04 -7.61 -3.79
C LEU A 229 19.98 -6.53 -3.57
N GLN A 230 19.53 -6.33 -2.32
CA GLN A 230 18.57 -5.26 -1.98
C GLN A 230 19.12 -3.89 -2.40
N ARG A 231 20.38 -3.58 -2.07
CA ARG A 231 21.02 -2.32 -2.48
C ARG A 231 21.15 -2.17 -3.99
N PHE A 232 21.51 -3.25 -4.68
CA PHE A 232 21.58 -3.25 -6.15
C PHE A 232 20.23 -2.91 -6.77
N MET A 233 19.15 -3.58 -6.35
CA MET A 233 17.82 -3.34 -6.89
C MET A 233 17.31 -1.92 -6.56
N ALA A 234 17.53 -1.44 -5.35
CA ALA A 234 17.18 -0.08 -4.95
C ALA A 234 17.91 0.98 -5.77
N GLN A 235 19.21 0.82 -5.97
CA GLN A 235 20.03 1.73 -6.78
C GLN A 235 19.59 1.73 -8.25
N ARG A 236 19.38 0.55 -8.82
CA ARG A 236 18.94 0.40 -10.22
C ARG A 236 17.60 1.06 -10.47
N ALA A 237 16.66 0.93 -9.51
CA ALA A 237 15.35 1.56 -9.59
C ALA A 237 15.37 3.07 -9.26
N GLY A 238 16.51 3.66 -8.93
CA GLY A 238 16.61 5.06 -8.53
C GLY A 238 15.85 5.38 -7.24
N SER A 239 15.63 4.39 -6.36
CA SER A 239 14.82 4.55 -5.16
C SER A 239 15.46 5.46 -4.12
N THR A 240 14.66 6.35 -3.50
CA THR A 240 15.05 6.99 -2.24
C THR A 240 15.24 5.91 -1.17
N THR A 241 16.47 5.75 -0.67
CA THR A 241 16.85 4.58 0.12
C THR A 241 17.12 4.92 1.57
N VAL A 242 16.56 4.12 2.50
CA VAL A 242 16.91 4.11 3.92
C VAL A 242 17.50 2.74 4.31
N ARG A 243 18.40 2.73 5.30
CA ARG A 243 19.01 1.49 5.80
C ARG A 243 18.55 1.23 7.24
N PHE A 244 18.03 0.05 7.49
CA PHE A 244 17.70 -0.47 8.81
C PHE A 244 18.86 -1.34 9.29
N ALA A 245 19.71 -0.77 10.14
CA ALA A 245 21.05 -1.28 10.40
C ALA A 245 21.09 -2.68 11.02
N ALA A 246 20.10 -3.06 11.83
CA ALA A 246 20.03 -4.36 12.49
C ALA A 246 18.78 -5.17 12.07
N ALA A 247 18.05 -4.73 11.03
CA ALA A 247 16.82 -5.38 10.60
C ALA A 247 17.07 -6.75 9.99
N SER A 248 16.30 -7.74 10.43
CA SER A 248 16.06 -9.00 9.74
C SER A 248 15.17 -8.80 8.50
N HIS A 249 14.77 -9.90 7.86
CA HIS A 249 13.84 -9.85 6.73
C HIS A 249 12.50 -9.19 7.08
N VAL A 250 11.96 -9.45 8.27
CA VAL A 250 10.70 -8.84 8.76
C VAL A 250 10.91 -7.56 9.56
N GLY A 251 12.14 -7.11 9.74
CA GLY A 251 12.47 -5.99 10.62
C GLY A 251 11.80 -4.67 10.27
N GLY A 252 11.55 -4.41 8.98
CA GLY A 252 10.81 -3.23 8.53
C GLY A 252 9.33 -3.23 8.94
N LEU A 253 8.75 -4.41 9.13
CA LEU A 253 7.34 -4.61 9.50
C LEU A 253 7.13 -4.59 11.02
N THR A 254 8.22 -4.79 11.79
CA THR A 254 8.20 -4.98 13.24
C THR A 254 9.11 -3.97 13.95
N HIS A 255 10.33 -4.35 14.26
CA HIS A 255 11.31 -3.57 15.02
C HIS A 255 11.54 -2.14 14.46
N TYR A 256 11.50 -1.97 13.14
CA TYR A 256 11.64 -0.69 12.45
C TYR A 256 10.33 -0.12 11.90
N SER A 257 9.17 -0.65 12.28
CA SER A 257 7.86 -0.26 11.75
C SER A 257 7.63 1.26 11.77
N THR A 258 7.94 1.94 12.87
CA THR A 258 7.83 3.41 12.98
C THR A 258 8.69 4.16 11.95
N ARG A 259 9.90 3.69 11.68
CA ARG A 259 10.77 4.32 10.67
C ARG A 259 10.32 3.98 9.25
N PHE A 260 9.74 2.81 9.07
CA PHE A 260 9.19 2.40 7.79
C PHE A 260 7.92 3.18 7.44
N VAL A 261 7.04 3.42 8.41
CA VAL A 261 5.87 4.29 8.25
C VAL A 261 6.31 5.69 7.79
N LYS A 262 7.34 6.28 8.39
CA LYS A 262 7.87 7.59 7.94
C LYS A 262 8.36 7.58 6.49
N LEU A 263 8.91 6.47 5.99
CA LEU A 263 9.29 6.34 4.59
C LEU A 263 8.05 6.29 3.69
N ILE A 264 6.97 5.61 4.11
CA ILE A 264 5.70 5.58 3.40
C ILE A 264 5.08 6.98 3.35
N GLU A 265 5.06 7.71 4.47
CA GLU A 265 4.57 9.09 4.56
C GLU A 265 5.39 10.06 3.67
N GLN A 266 6.71 9.85 3.60
CA GLN A 266 7.56 10.60 2.68
C GLN A 266 7.14 10.34 1.23
N ALA A 267 6.85 9.09 0.86
CA ALA A 267 6.36 8.74 -0.47
C ALA A 267 5.02 9.43 -0.77
N VAL A 268 4.09 9.43 0.17
CA VAL A 268 2.82 10.16 0.04
C VAL A 268 3.07 11.65 -0.20
N LYS A 269 3.90 12.27 0.63
CA LYS A 269 4.19 13.71 0.56
C LYS A 269 4.86 14.11 -0.76
N GLU A 270 5.82 13.32 -1.24
CA GLU A 270 6.58 13.62 -2.46
C GLU A 270 5.78 13.32 -3.75
N THR A 271 4.67 12.58 -3.64
CA THR A 271 3.76 12.28 -4.76
C THR A 271 2.44 13.05 -4.72
N ALA A 272 2.21 13.85 -3.69
CA ALA A 272 1.09 14.77 -3.64
C ALA A 272 1.23 15.82 -4.75
N SER A 273 0.25 15.89 -5.64
CA SER A 273 0.20 16.80 -6.81
C SER A 273 -0.74 17.98 -6.54
#